data_e7febd938311d6482deac033cbc07ed9
#
_entry.id   e7febd938311d6482deac033cbc07ed9
#
_cell.length_a   1.000
_cell.length_b   1.000
_cell.length_c   1.000
_cell.angle_alpha   90.00
_cell.angle_beta   90.00
_cell.angle_gamma   90.00
#
_symmetry.space_group_name_H-M   'P 1'
#
loop_
_entity.id
_entity.type
_entity.pdbx_description
1 polymer ?
#
loop_
_entity_poly.entity_id
_entity_poly.type
_entity_poly.pdbx_seq_one_letter_code
_entity_poly.pdbx_strand_id
1 'polypeptide(L)'
;IILAGNLGIEMASGVEVPFVPGRGDASQEQTDVESFAVLEPKSDAFRNFHASGVNTPPEEILLDKAQLLGLTAPEMTVLVGGMRSLGISSNGYGLFSEDKNNLSNDYFKTLLDMSVKWKPNGTGNSYEAFDRVSGEKVRTASRSDLVFGSNSQLRAIVEVYAEDDSNSKFVNDFVFAWNKVMNADRFDIQ
;
A
#
# COMPACT_ATOMS: atom_id res chain seq x y z
N ILE A 1 -18.02 -3.91 7.17
CA ILE A 1 -16.68 -4.04 6.51
C ILE A 1 -15.70 -3.03 7.09
N ILE A 2 -16.00 -1.73 7.12
CA ILE A 2 -15.07 -0.69 7.63
C ILE A 2 -14.69 -0.92 9.09
N LEU A 3 -15.67 -1.22 9.98
CA LEU A 3 -15.37 -1.53 11.38
C LEU A 3 -14.42 -2.72 11.51
N ALA A 4 -14.62 -3.78 10.72
CA ALA A 4 -13.72 -4.95 10.74
C ALA A 4 -12.31 -4.57 10.27
N GLY A 5 -12.18 -3.72 9.24
CA GLY A 5 -10.90 -3.19 8.78
C GLY A 5 -10.20 -2.38 9.87
N ASN A 6 -10.92 -1.47 10.53
CA ASN A 6 -10.38 -0.66 11.63
C ASN A 6 -9.88 -1.53 12.79
N LEU A 7 -10.67 -2.51 13.22
CA LEU A 7 -10.25 -3.47 14.27
C LEU A 7 -8.99 -4.25 13.88
N GLY A 8 -8.86 -4.64 12.60
CA GLY A 8 -7.64 -5.28 12.10
C GLY A 8 -6.42 -4.36 12.21
N ILE A 9 -6.56 -3.08 11.89
CA ILE A 9 -5.48 -2.10 12.05
C ILE A 9 -5.16 -1.85 13.53
N GLU A 10 -6.17 -1.75 14.41
CA GLU A 10 -5.96 -1.62 15.85
C GLU A 10 -5.16 -2.80 16.43
N MET A 11 -5.53 -4.03 16.04
CA MET A 11 -4.82 -5.23 16.48
C MET A 11 -3.37 -5.26 16.02
N ALA A 12 -3.10 -4.78 14.80
CA ALA A 12 -1.75 -4.79 14.20
C ALA A 12 -0.88 -3.61 14.67
N SER A 13 -1.48 -2.50 15.10
CA SER A 13 -0.77 -1.27 15.44
C SER A 13 -0.72 -0.98 16.94
N GLY A 14 -1.67 -1.51 17.71
CA GLY A 14 -1.90 -1.12 19.10
C GLY A 14 -2.45 0.30 19.27
N VAL A 15 -2.90 0.94 18.19
CA VAL A 15 -3.42 2.31 18.17
C VAL A 15 -4.91 2.28 17.84
N GLU A 16 -5.73 3.03 18.59
CA GLU A 16 -7.16 3.15 18.32
C GLU A 16 -7.41 3.79 16.94
N VAL A 17 -8.32 3.20 16.17
CA VAL A 17 -8.75 3.72 14.86
C VAL A 17 -10.16 4.27 14.96
N PRO A 18 -10.36 5.59 14.81
CA PRO A 18 -11.68 6.20 14.94
C PRO A 18 -12.71 5.57 13.99
N PHE A 19 -13.88 5.26 14.52
CA PHE A 19 -14.99 4.72 13.73
C PHE A 19 -16.24 5.58 13.89
N VAL A 20 -16.81 6.03 12.77
CA VAL A 20 -18.08 6.76 12.74
C VAL A 20 -19.14 5.85 12.10
N PRO A 21 -20.15 5.41 12.87
CA PRO A 21 -21.25 4.59 12.35
C PRO A 21 -22.16 5.37 11.39
N GLY A 22 -23.10 4.70 10.76
CA GLY A 22 -24.11 5.31 9.89
C GLY A 22 -24.14 4.77 8.47
N ARG A 23 -23.29 3.77 8.17
CA ARG A 23 -23.35 2.98 6.93
C ARG A 23 -23.69 1.54 7.24
N GLY A 24 -24.43 0.89 6.35
CA GLY A 24 -24.67 -0.56 6.38
C GLY A 24 -24.07 -1.22 5.15
N ASP A 25 -23.70 -2.48 5.27
CA ASP A 25 -23.30 -3.29 4.12
C ASP A 25 -24.55 -3.71 3.33
N ALA A 26 -24.45 -3.74 2.00
CA ALA A 26 -25.48 -4.32 1.15
C ALA A 26 -25.53 -5.85 1.34
N SER A 27 -26.73 -6.43 1.22
CA SER A 27 -26.86 -7.89 1.14
C SER A 27 -26.37 -8.41 -0.22
N GLN A 28 -26.19 -9.73 -0.34
CA GLN A 28 -25.80 -10.35 -1.62
C GLN A 28 -26.85 -10.11 -2.70
N GLU A 29 -28.13 -10.14 -2.33
CA GLU A 29 -29.26 -9.92 -3.25
C GLU A 29 -29.34 -8.46 -3.74
N GLN A 30 -28.77 -7.52 -2.99
CA GLN A 30 -28.69 -6.11 -3.35
C GLN A 30 -27.41 -5.79 -4.16
N THR A 31 -26.55 -6.79 -4.38
CA THR A 31 -25.28 -6.61 -5.09
C THR A 31 -25.44 -7.09 -6.53
N ASP A 32 -25.45 -6.16 -7.47
CA ASP A 32 -25.60 -6.44 -8.90
C ASP A 32 -24.21 -6.69 -9.54
N VAL A 33 -23.64 -7.86 -9.28
CA VAL A 33 -22.27 -8.22 -9.63
C VAL A 33 -22.02 -8.17 -11.13
N GLU A 34 -22.95 -8.70 -11.94
CA GLU A 34 -22.78 -8.78 -13.40
C GLU A 34 -22.78 -7.40 -14.05
N SER A 35 -23.70 -6.53 -13.66
CA SER A 35 -23.80 -5.17 -14.21
C SER A 35 -22.58 -4.31 -13.85
N PHE A 36 -22.01 -4.50 -12.66
CA PHE A 36 -20.86 -3.72 -12.19
C PHE A 36 -19.49 -4.32 -12.54
N ALA A 37 -19.44 -5.53 -13.09
CA ALA A 37 -18.17 -6.19 -13.46
C ALA A 37 -17.30 -5.34 -14.40
N VAL A 38 -17.92 -4.56 -15.29
CA VAL A 38 -17.21 -3.66 -16.23
C VAL A 38 -16.56 -2.45 -15.54
N LEU A 39 -16.99 -2.11 -14.32
CA LEU A 39 -16.49 -1.00 -13.52
C LEU A 39 -15.39 -1.42 -12.54
N GLU A 40 -15.09 -2.72 -12.44
CA GLU A 40 -14.03 -3.22 -11.60
C GLU A 40 -12.67 -2.61 -11.99
N PRO A 41 -11.88 -2.14 -11.00
CA PRO A 41 -10.57 -1.57 -11.27
C PRO A 41 -9.65 -2.57 -11.98
N LYS A 42 -9.04 -2.15 -13.09
CA LYS A 42 -8.05 -2.96 -13.81
C LYS A 42 -6.64 -2.80 -13.23
N SER A 43 -6.43 -1.84 -12.36
CA SER A 43 -5.18 -1.63 -11.64
C SER A 43 -5.44 -0.95 -10.31
N ASP A 44 -4.75 -1.40 -9.27
CA ASP A 44 -4.76 -0.79 -7.94
C ASP A 44 -3.41 -1.05 -7.25
N ALA A 45 -2.54 -0.07 -7.31
CA ALA A 45 -1.20 -0.23 -6.74
C ALA A 45 -1.19 -0.19 -5.20
N PHE A 46 -2.23 0.30 -4.53
CA PHE A 46 -2.36 0.14 -3.08
C PHE A 46 -2.43 -1.35 -2.71
N ARG A 47 -3.21 -2.15 -3.44
CA ARG A 47 -3.31 -3.61 -3.30
C ARG A 47 -2.34 -4.39 -4.18
N ASN A 48 -1.46 -3.72 -4.89
CA ASN A 48 -0.48 -4.29 -5.81
C ASN A 48 -1.08 -5.15 -6.92
N PHE A 49 -2.19 -4.69 -7.50
CA PHE A 49 -2.90 -5.35 -8.57
C PHE A 49 -2.75 -4.58 -9.89
N HIS A 50 -2.39 -5.28 -10.96
CA HIS A 50 -2.30 -4.71 -12.30
C HIS A 50 -2.68 -5.78 -13.32
N ALA A 51 -3.83 -5.63 -13.97
CA ALA A 51 -4.33 -6.61 -14.94
C ALA A 51 -3.49 -6.61 -16.22
N SER A 52 -3.44 -7.77 -16.88
CA SER A 52 -2.83 -7.89 -18.20
C SER A 52 -3.55 -7.02 -19.22
N GLY A 53 -2.80 -6.39 -20.13
CA GLY A 53 -3.35 -5.53 -21.18
C GLY A 53 -3.60 -4.07 -20.76
N VAL A 54 -3.33 -3.70 -19.51
CA VAL A 54 -3.29 -2.30 -19.09
C VAL A 54 -1.92 -1.73 -19.46
N ASN A 55 -1.92 -0.73 -20.35
CA ASN A 55 -0.67 -0.14 -20.85
C ASN A 55 -0.19 1.05 -20.02
N THR A 56 -1.07 1.68 -19.23
CA THR A 56 -0.70 2.77 -18.33
C THR A 56 0.16 2.23 -17.21
N PRO A 57 1.32 2.82 -16.92
CA PRO A 57 2.18 2.41 -15.81
C PRO A 57 1.42 2.39 -14.48
N PRO A 58 1.60 1.35 -13.65
CA PRO A 58 0.85 1.22 -12.40
C PRO A 58 1.11 2.36 -11.41
N GLU A 59 2.29 2.99 -11.44
CA GLU A 59 2.60 4.17 -10.63
C GLU A 59 1.83 5.43 -11.06
N GLU A 60 1.47 5.57 -12.33
CA GLU A 60 0.65 6.68 -12.81
C GLU A 60 -0.81 6.50 -12.34
N ILE A 61 -1.32 5.27 -12.41
CA ILE A 61 -2.66 4.93 -11.90
C ILE A 61 -2.71 5.09 -10.37
N LEU A 62 -1.62 4.78 -9.67
CA LEU A 62 -1.52 5.02 -8.22
C LEU A 62 -1.66 6.51 -7.90
N LEU A 63 -0.99 7.36 -8.66
CA LEU A 63 -1.02 8.80 -8.45
C LEU A 63 -2.41 9.39 -8.72
N ASP A 64 -3.06 8.96 -9.81
CA ASP A 64 -4.43 9.33 -10.15
C ASP A 64 -5.41 8.94 -9.03
N LYS A 65 -5.32 7.71 -8.55
CA LYS A 65 -6.15 7.23 -7.45
C LYS A 65 -5.88 7.97 -6.13
N ALA A 66 -4.62 8.26 -5.82
CA ALA A 66 -4.27 9.05 -4.64
C ALA A 66 -4.88 10.46 -4.72
N GLN A 67 -4.85 11.11 -5.88
CA GLN A 67 -5.50 12.40 -6.10
C GLN A 67 -7.02 12.32 -5.95
N LEU A 68 -7.66 11.30 -6.50
CA LEU A 68 -9.10 11.08 -6.34
C LEU A 68 -9.51 10.94 -4.87
N LEU A 69 -8.67 10.29 -4.06
CA LEU A 69 -8.88 10.13 -2.62
C LEU A 69 -8.41 11.36 -1.80
N GLY A 70 -7.91 12.41 -2.46
CA GLY A 70 -7.41 13.61 -1.80
C GLY A 70 -6.15 13.38 -0.96
N LEU A 71 -5.36 12.34 -1.28
CA LEU A 71 -4.16 11.99 -0.53
C LEU A 71 -2.96 12.87 -0.92
N THR A 72 -2.23 13.30 0.09
CA THR A 72 -0.90 13.89 -0.09
C THR A 72 0.14 12.80 -0.38
N ALA A 73 1.34 13.17 -0.84
CA ALA A 73 2.41 12.22 -1.11
C ALA A 73 2.84 11.42 0.16
N PRO A 74 2.97 12.02 1.37
CA PRO A 74 3.18 11.25 2.59
C PRO A 74 2.04 10.28 2.91
N GLU A 75 0.77 10.69 2.82
CA GLU A 75 -0.39 9.82 3.07
C GLU A 75 -0.42 8.62 2.10
N MET A 76 -0.18 8.87 0.81
CA MET A 76 -0.05 7.79 -0.19
C MET A 76 1.09 6.83 0.18
N THR A 77 2.24 7.36 0.60
CA THR A 77 3.44 6.58 0.95
C THR A 77 3.18 5.67 2.15
N VAL A 78 2.61 6.21 3.23
CA VAL A 78 2.33 5.40 4.43
C VAL A 78 1.27 4.34 4.16
N LEU A 79 0.24 4.64 3.35
CA LEU A 79 -0.78 3.65 2.99
C LEU A 79 -0.18 2.48 2.19
N VAL A 80 0.64 2.76 1.18
CA VAL A 80 1.30 1.68 0.43
C VAL A 80 2.21 0.87 1.35
N GLY A 81 3.10 1.52 2.12
CA GLY A 81 4.03 0.84 3.01
C GLY A 81 3.34 0.02 4.09
N GLY A 82 2.29 0.55 4.71
CA GLY A 82 1.53 -0.15 5.75
C GLY A 82 0.74 -1.34 5.20
N MET A 83 0.10 -1.20 4.05
CA MET A 83 -0.56 -2.34 3.41
C MET A 83 0.44 -3.45 3.08
N ARG A 84 1.65 -3.13 2.59
CA ARG A 84 2.72 -4.13 2.37
C ARG A 84 3.19 -4.77 3.67
N SER A 85 3.37 -3.98 4.74
CA SER A 85 3.72 -4.47 6.07
C SER A 85 2.69 -5.49 6.59
N LEU A 86 1.41 -5.25 6.37
CA LEU A 86 0.30 -6.13 6.74
C LEU A 86 0.05 -7.29 5.74
N GLY A 87 0.94 -7.50 4.78
CA GLY A 87 0.82 -8.60 3.83
C GLY A 87 -0.20 -8.39 2.71
N ILE A 88 -0.71 -7.17 2.54
CA ILE A 88 -1.71 -6.86 1.50
C ILE A 88 -1.01 -6.60 0.17
N SER A 89 -0.96 -7.62 -0.66
CA SER A 89 -0.44 -7.58 -2.01
C SER A 89 -1.06 -8.71 -2.83
N SER A 90 -1.79 -8.38 -3.90
CA SER A 90 -2.51 -9.37 -4.72
C SER A 90 -1.59 -10.38 -5.41
N ASN A 91 -0.35 -10.00 -5.67
CA ASN A 91 0.65 -10.84 -6.35
C ASN A 91 1.84 -11.24 -5.46
N GLY A 92 1.82 -10.86 -4.18
CA GLY A 92 2.87 -11.17 -3.22
C GLY A 92 4.14 -10.33 -3.34
N TYR A 93 4.20 -9.37 -4.25
CA TYR A 93 5.35 -8.47 -4.39
C TYR A 93 5.36 -7.38 -3.32
N GLY A 94 6.56 -6.93 -2.93
CA GLY A 94 6.72 -5.84 -1.97
C GLY A 94 6.45 -6.23 -0.50
N LEU A 95 6.23 -7.51 -0.22
CA LEU A 95 6.02 -8.01 1.14
C LEU A 95 7.38 -8.22 1.82
N PHE A 96 7.90 -7.17 2.42
CA PHE A 96 9.24 -7.17 3.00
C PHE A 96 9.27 -7.43 4.50
N SER A 97 8.12 -7.27 5.20
CA SER A 97 8.02 -7.55 6.64
C SER A 97 7.92 -9.05 6.89
N GLU A 98 8.66 -9.54 7.88
CA GLU A 98 8.59 -10.93 8.32
C GLU A 98 7.29 -11.19 9.08
N ASP A 99 6.90 -10.29 9.98
CA ASP A 99 5.65 -10.35 10.72
C ASP A 99 4.56 -9.49 10.06
N LYS A 100 3.62 -10.17 9.41
CA LYS A 100 2.49 -9.54 8.72
C LYS A 100 1.31 -9.19 9.65
N ASN A 101 1.41 -9.52 10.91
CA ASN A 101 0.41 -9.16 11.92
C ASN A 101 0.77 -7.85 12.64
N ASN A 102 1.91 -7.25 12.31
CA ASN A 102 2.41 -6.04 12.93
C ASN A 102 2.58 -4.93 11.89
N LEU A 103 1.95 -3.79 12.14
CA LEU A 103 2.13 -2.59 11.33
C LEU A 103 3.47 -1.94 11.69
N SER A 104 4.48 -2.17 10.86
CA SER A 104 5.84 -1.71 11.08
C SER A 104 6.41 -0.93 9.90
N ASN A 105 7.47 -0.15 10.15
CA ASN A 105 8.20 0.59 9.13
C ASN A 105 9.24 -0.25 8.36
N ASP A 106 9.22 -1.57 8.50
CA ASP A 106 10.17 -2.49 7.86
C ASP A 106 10.15 -2.43 6.33
N TYR A 107 8.97 -2.17 5.75
CA TYR A 107 8.85 -1.97 4.31
C TYR A 107 9.81 -0.89 3.80
N PHE A 108 9.87 0.26 4.49
CA PHE A 108 10.70 1.39 4.08
C PHE A 108 12.18 1.10 4.28
N LYS A 109 12.56 0.50 5.40
CA LYS A 109 13.95 0.07 5.69
C LYS A 109 14.45 -0.88 4.60
N THR A 110 13.64 -1.88 4.28
CA THR A 110 14.00 -2.89 3.28
C THR A 110 14.02 -2.33 1.86
N LEU A 111 13.12 -1.38 1.54
CA LEU A 111 13.10 -0.72 0.24
C LEU A 111 14.38 0.07 -0.03
N LEU A 112 14.96 0.67 1.01
CA LEU A 112 16.20 1.45 0.93
C LEU A 112 17.48 0.61 1.07
N ASP A 113 17.37 -0.70 1.27
CA ASP A 113 18.51 -1.58 1.44
C ASP A 113 19.41 -1.59 0.18
N MET A 114 20.62 -1.09 0.32
CA MET A 114 21.61 -1.00 -0.75
C MET A 114 22.45 -2.28 -0.93
N SER A 115 22.25 -3.29 -0.08
CA SER A 115 22.93 -4.59 -0.22
C SER A 115 22.45 -5.39 -1.43
N VAL A 116 21.32 -5.00 -2.03
CA VAL A 116 20.70 -5.69 -3.15
C VAL A 116 20.84 -4.92 -4.47
N LYS A 117 20.68 -5.67 -5.56
CA LYS A 117 20.57 -5.16 -6.92
C LYS A 117 19.24 -5.61 -7.52
N TRP A 118 18.43 -4.65 -7.94
CA TRP A 118 17.16 -4.90 -8.61
C TRP A 118 17.34 -5.19 -10.10
N LYS A 119 16.62 -6.19 -10.61
CA LYS A 119 16.52 -6.51 -12.03
C LYS A 119 15.07 -6.66 -12.44
N PRO A 120 14.66 -6.12 -13.60
CA PRO A 120 13.30 -6.33 -14.10
C PRO A 120 13.07 -7.82 -14.39
N ASN A 121 11.85 -8.29 -14.11
CA ASN A 121 11.41 -9.65 -14.39
C ASN A 121 10.34 -9.60 -15.51
N GLY A 122 10.73 -10.05 -16.72
CA GLY A 122 9.82 -10.27 -17.86
C GLY A 122 9.06 -9.04 -18.34
N THR A 123 7.88 -8.81 -17.80
CA THR A 123 6.92 -7.79 -18.28
C THR A 123 7.29 -6.34 -17.94
N GLY A 124 8.34 -6.09 -17.15
CA GLY A 124 8.72 -4.74 -16.69
C GLY A 124 7.86 -4.18 -15.56
N ASN A 125 6.83 -4.89 -15.09
CA ASN A 125 5.98 -4.47 -13.96
C ASN A 125 6.39 -5.10 -12.63
N SER A 126 7.33 -6.04 -12.65
CA SER A 126 7.88 -6.69 -11.46
C SER A 126 9.40 -6.76 -11.52
N TYR A 127 10.01 -6.84 -10.36
CA TYR A 127 11.45 -6.82 -10.18
C TYR A 127 11.87 -7.88 -9.17
N GLU A 128 13.07 -8.41 -9.37
CA GLU A 128 13.74 -9.32 -8.46
C GLU A 128 14.98 -8.64 -7.88
N ALA A 129 15.15 -8.73 -6.57
CA ALA A 129 16.33 -8.27 -5.87
C ALA A 129 17.31 -9.43 -5.68
N PHE A 130 18.57 -9.18 -6.02
CA PHE A 130 19.67 -10.10 -5.84
C PHE A 130 20.67 -9.50 -4.85
N ASP A 131 21.08 -10.27 -3.86
CA ASP A 131 22.16 -9.90 -2.98
C ASP A 131 23.45 -9.62 -3.79
N ARG A 132 24.15 -8.53 -3.47
CA ARG A 132 25.31 -8.08 -4.26
C ARG A 132 26.55 -8.96 -4.08
N VAL A 133 26.61 -9.69 -2.95
CA VAL A 133 27.77 -10.53 -2.60
C VAL A 133 27.54 -11.97 -3.08
N SER A 134 26.42 -12.58 -2.67
CA SER A 134 26.11 -13.98 -3.00
C SER A 134 25.51 -14.14 -4.40
N GLY A 135 24.88 -13.11 -4.95
CA GLY A 135 24.13 -13.19 -6.20
C GLY A 135 22.80 -13.94 -6.10
N GLU A 136 22.40 -14.34 -4.91
CA GLU A 136 21.14 -15.03 -4.68
C GLU A 136 19.93 -14.08 -4.75
N LYS A 137 18.80 -14.60 -5.26
CA LYS A 137 17.54 -13.87 -5.20
C LYS A 137 17.00 -13.85 -3.79
N VAL A 138 16.74 -12.66 -3.26
CA VAL A 138 16.33 -12.47 -1.86
C VAL A 138 14.90 -11.95 -1.72
N ARG A 139 14.40 -11.17 -2.70
CA ARG A 139 13.05 -10.59 -2.61
C ARG A 139 12.49 -10.17 -3.96
N THR A 140 11.22 -9.82 -3.99
CA THR A 140 10.54 -9.33 -5.19
C THR A 140 9.75 -8.06 -4.88
N ALA A 141 9.59 -7.20 -5.87
CA ALA A 141 8.80 -5.97 -5.76
C ALA A 141 8.06 -5.70 -7.07
N SER A 142 6.97 -4.95 -7.00
CA SER A 142 6.36 -4.37 -8.17
C SER A 142 7.05 -3.06 -8.59
N ARG A 143 6.75 -2.61 -9.78
CA ARG A 143 7.16 -1.28 -10.27
C ARG A 143 6.63 -0.17 -9.34
N SER A 144 5.39 -0.30 -8.85
CA SER A 144 4.79 0.64 -7.90
C SER A 144 5.51 0.67 -6.55
N ASP A 145 6.08 -0.45 -6.08
CA ASP A 145 6.88 -0.45 -4.85
C ASP A 145 8.20 0.29 -5.08
N LEU A 146 8.87 0.04 -6.20
CA LEU A 146 10.20 0.60 -6.44
C LEU A 146 10.20 2.10 -6.75
N VAL A 147 9.09 2.67 -7.22
CA VAL A 147 9.01 4.12 -7.45
C VAL A 147 9.23 4.92 -6.16
N PHE A 148 8.84 4.38 -5.00
CA PHE A 148 9.07 5.00 -3.69
C PHE A 148 10.57 5.06 -3.31
N GLY A 149 11.38 4.17 -3.85
CA GLY A 149 12.84 4.19 -3.65
C GLY A 149 13.61 4.92 -4.74
N SER A 150 13.00 5.18 -5.91
CA SER A 150 13.69 5.73 -7.08
C SER A 150 13.28 7.15 -7.47
N ASN A 151 12.04 7.57 -7.19
CA ASN A 151 11.62 8.95 -7.37
C ASN A 151 12.18 9.81 -6.22
N SER A 152 12.86 10.92 -6.52
CA SER A 152 13.57 11.71 -5.51
C SER A 152 12.67 12.27 -4.40
N GLN A 153 11.46 12.71 -4.74
CA GLN A 153 10.50 13.23 -3.76
C GLN A 153 9.94 12.12 -2.85
N LEU A 154 9.50 11.02 -3.45
CA LEU A 154 8.95 9.89 -2.70
C LEU A 154 10.04 9.22 -1.84
N ARG A 155 11.26 9.11 -2.37
CA ARG A 155 12.39 8.58 -1.62
C ARG A 155 12.71 9.42 -0.37
N ALA A 156 12.69 10.73 -0.47
CA ALA A 156 12.89 11.60 0.69
C ALA A 156 11.84 11.37 1.79
N ILE A 157 10.58 11.10 1.41
CA ILE A 157 9.52 10.72 2.35
C ILE A 157 9.79 9.35 2.96
N VAL A 158 10.18 8.39 2.15
CA VAL A 158 10.54 7.02 2.60
C VAL A 158 11.70 7.05 3.59
N GLU A 159 12.73 7.86 3.34
CA GLU A 159 13.89 8.02 4.23
C GLU A 159 13.46 8.46 5.63
N VAL A 160 12.51 9.38 5.75
CA VAL A 160 11.94 9.81 7.04
C VAL A 160 11.28 8.64 7.79
N TYR A 161 10.52 7.81 7.10
CA TYR A 161 9.84 6.67 7.74
C TYR A 161 10.77 5.47 7.97
N ALA A 162 11.89 5.39 7.28
CA ALA A 162 12.88 4.32 7.44
C ALA A 162 13.79 4.49 8.66
N GLU A 163 13.80 5.66 9.32
CA GLU A 163 14.59 5.88 10.52
C GLU A 163 14.17 4.92 11.65
N ASP A 164 15.13 4.55 12.51
CA ASP A 164 14.90 3.53 13.54
C ASP A 164 13.89 3.96 14.60
N ASP A 165 13.77 5.24 14.87
CA ASP A 165 12.83 5.82 15.83
C ASP A 165 11.50 6.27 15.21
N SER A 166 11.35 6.12 13.89
CA SER A 166 10.18 6.61 13.15
C SER A 166 8.97 5.64 13.13
N ASN A 167 9.06 4.47 13.76
CA ASN A 167 7.94 3.52 13.70
C ASN A 167 6.63 4.10 14.27
N SER A 168 6.69 4.77 15.42
CA SER A 168 5.48 5.39 16.01
C SER A 168 4.90 6.50 15.13
N LYS A 169 5.74 7.31 14.51
CA LYS A 169 5.30 8.32 13.55
C LYS A 169 4.61 7.66 12.35
N PHE A 170 5.23 6.64 11.78
CA PHE A 170 4.67 5.90 10.65
C PHE A 170 3.29 5.32 10.97
N VAL A 171 3.15 4.64 12.12
CA VAL A 171 1.88 4.04 12.56
C VAL A 171 0.78 5.10 12.69
N ASN A 172 1.07 6.22 13.35
CA ASN A 172 0.09 7.30 13.51
C ASN A 172 -0.31 7.93 12.17
N ASP A 173 0.65 8.19 11.29
CA ASP A 173 0.40 8.77 9.97
C ASP A 173 -0.39 7.78 9.08
N PHE A 174 -0.12 6.47 9.19
CA PHE A 174 -0.90 5.44 8.52
C PHE A 174 -2.35 5.42 9.00
N VAL A 175 -2.59 5.39 10.33
CA VAL A 175 -3.94 5.39 10.91
C VAL A 175 -4.71 6.64 10.47
N PHE A 176 -4.06 7.79 10.46
CA PHE A 176 -4.67 9.03 9.98
C PHE A 176 -5.09 8.93 8.50
N ALA A 177 -4.17 8.49 7.63
CA ALA A 177 -4.44 8.34 6.20
C ALA A 177 -5.49 7.25 5.93
N TRP A 178 -5.45 6.14 6.68
CA TRP A 178 -6.45 5.09 6.63
C TRP A 178 -7.84 5.63 6.96
N ASN A 179 -7.98 6.33 8.09
CA ASN A 179 -9.24 6.91 8.52
C ASN A 179 -9.80 7.91 7.50
N LYS A 180 -8.93 8.73 6.91
CA LYS A 180 -9.29 9.65 5.83
C LYS A 180 -9.91 8.92 4.64
N VAL A 181 -9.28 7.82 4.17
CA VAL A 181 -9.80 7.02 3.04
C VAL A 181 -11.10 6.33 3.41
N MET A 182 -11.19 5.75 4.62
CA MET A 182 -12.40 5.05 5.07
C MET A 182 -13.60 5.97 5.25
N ASN A 183 -13.41 7.26 5.41
CA ASN A 183 -14.46 8.26 5.52
C ASN A 183 -14.59 9.18 4.28
N ALA A 184 -13.94 8.86 3.17
CA ALA A 184 -13.94 9.69 1.96
C ALA A 184 -15.35 9.90 1.35
N ASP A 185 -16.27 8.98 1.61
CA ASP A 185 -17.68 9.04 1.19
C ASP A 185 -18.62 9.71 2.23
N ARG A 186 -18.09 10.16 3.37
CA ARG A 186 -18.86 10.71 4.48
C ARG A 186 -18.82 12.24 4.46
N PHE A 187 -19.74 12.84 3.69
CA PHE A 187 -19.89 14.29 3.61
C PHE A 187 -20.66 14.89 4.80
N ASP A 188 -21.23 14.05 5.64
CA ASP A 188 -22.01 14.42 6.82
C ASP A 188 -21.16 14.62 8.10
N ILE A 189 -19.88 14.26 8.06
CA ILE A 189 -18.95 14.35 9.21
C ILE A 189 -17.76 15.30 8.98
N GLN A 190 -17.85 16.14 7.97
CA GLN A 190 -16.80 17.13 7.63
C GLN A 190 -16.96 18.39 8.45
#